data_cb0a87b52e348d6c758eaa82d26a4711
#
_entry.id   cb0a87b52e348d6c758eaa82d26a4711
#
_cell.length_a   1.000
_cell.length_b   1.000
_cell.length_c   1.000
_cell.angle_alpha   90.00
_cell.angle_beta   90.00
_cell.angle_gamma   90.00
#
_symmetry.space_group_name_H-M   'P 1'
#
loop_
_entity.id
_entity.type
_entity.pdbx_description
1 polymer ?
#
loop_
_entity_poly.entity_id
_entity_poly.type
_entity_poly.pdbx_seq_one_letter_code
_entity_poly.pdbx_strand_id
1 'polypeptide(L)'
;MTFKITTLFFLLAVSISFSQENLTYQKPPKSILDLADYQRAPSVSMDTKKVYMLLSYRNTYKTLDDLNQDELRLGGLRINPITNISSSVTYINNLKLRKIDGKDEIQITGLPENPKIANLQWSPNETKIAFTHTTQKGVQLYVIDVATAVASRLLNDNLNANLGSPFSWYPNNSQLLVKLLPTNKARLIDPKKDLPTGPIVSNASGTKSQNRTYPDMLKNKSDETNFENIITSELHTYSLNGTAALFKAADMYAGQSFSPDGNLVMITTIQKPFSYIVPLSRFPSTAIVYNLNAIAIKTVNQTPLTEIMPKGFMAVAKGKRNMSWRTDVASTLVFTEALDAGDPATKVDFRDEIFLWKAPFVENPTSLLKTPQRFGGIT
;
A
#
# COMPACT_ATOMS: atom_id res chain seq x y z
N MET A 1 72.98 -19.48 -15.89
CA MET A 1 72.36 -19.60 -14.54
C MET A 1 71.25 -18.67 -14.33
N THR A 2 71.19 -17.52 -14.94
CA THR A 2 70.11 -16.48 -14.84
C THR A 2 68.72 -16.88 -15.42
N PHE A 3 68.76 -17.68 -16.52
CA PHE A 3 67.49 -18.12 -17.17
C PHE A 3 66.63 -19.07 -16.30
N LYS A 4 67.24 -19.90 -15.50
CA LYS A 4 66.58 -20.88 -14.59
C LYS A 4 65.95 -20.16 -13.39
N ILE A 5 66.48 -19.03 -12.91
CA ILE A 5 66.00 -18.26 -11.78
C ILE A 5 64.81 -17.43 -12.21
N THR A 6 64.84 -16.88 -13.43
CA THR A 6 63.67 -16.06 -13.96
C THR A 6 62.50 -16.97 -14.22
N THR A 7 62.63 -18.18 -14.71
CA THR A 7 61.57 -19.16 -14.91
C THR A 7 60.92 -19.58 -13.57
N LEU A 8 61.78 -19.78 -12.54
CA LEU A 8 61.30 -20.14 -11.21
C LEU A 8 60.48 -18.99 -10.55
N PHE A 9 60.88 -17.72 -10.76
CA PHE A 9 60.15 -16.54 -10.29
C PHE A 9 58.80 -16.36 -11.00
N PHE A 10 58.71 -16.67 -12.29
CA PHE A 10 57.46 -16.63 -13.07
C PHE A 10 56.53 -17.77 -12.65
N LEU A 11 56.99 -18.95 -12.32
CA LEU A 11 56.19 -20.06 -11.78
C LEU A 11 55.68 -19.77 -10.36
N LEU A 12 56.44 -19.09 -9.52
CA LEU A 12 55.97 -18.65 -8.18
C LEU A 12 54.94 -17.53 -8.25
N ALA A 13 55.01 -16.62 -9.24
CA ALA A 13 54.03 -15.53 -9.41
C ALA A 13 52.68 -16.04 -9.90
N VAL A 14 52.62 -17.13 -10.66
CA VAL A 14 51.35 -17.74 -11.13
C VAL A 14 50.59 -18.48 -10.03
N SER A 15 51.29 -18.93 -8.97
CA SER A 15 50.64 -19.66 -7.86
C SER A 15 49.96 -18.78 -6.80
N ILE A 16 50.02 -17.44 -6.92
CA ILE A 16 49.42 -16.52 -5.92
C ILE A 16 48.08 -15.93 -6.39
N SER A 17 47.60 -16.19 -7.61
CA SER A 17 46.30 -15.72 -8.10
C SER A 17 45.21 -16.76 -7.87
N PHE A 18 44.97 -17.18 -6.64
CA PHE A 18 43.67 -17.71 -6.27
C PHE A 18 42.77 -16.53 -6.06
N SER A 19 42.01 -16.16 -7.08
CA SER A 19 40.87 -15.30 -6.98
C SER A 19 39.93 -15.78 -5.86
N GLN A 20 39.58 -14.92 -4.95
CA GLN A 20 38.71 -15.23 -3.80
C GLN A 20 37.27 -15.44 -4.25
N GLU A 21 37.00 -16.33 -5.21
CA GLU A 21 35.67 -16.49 -5.81
C GLU A 21 34.61 -17.14 -4.90
N ASN A 22 34.96 -17.63 -3.71
CA ASN A 22 34.04 -18.37 -2.83
C ASN A 22 34.03 -17.88 -1.37
N LEU A 23 34.20 -16.59 -1.13
CA LEU A 23 33.97 -16.07 0.22
C LEU A 23 32.46 -15.98 0.50
N THR A 24 32.00 -16.84 1.38
CA THR A 24 30.64 -16.68 1.97
C THR A 24 30.60 -15.42 2.82
N TYR A 25 29.39 -14.85 2.96
CA TYR A 25 29.20 -13.70 3.86
C TYR A 25 29.72 -13.99 5.26
N GLN A 26 30.66 -13.19 5.73
CA GLN A 26 31.25 -13.30 7.06
C GLN A 26 30.38 -12.58 8.09
N LYS A 27 30.15 -13.23 9.23
CA LYS A 27 29.51 -12.54 10.36
C LYS A 27 30.56 -11.72 11.11
N PRO A 28 30.23 -10.48 11.54
CA PRO A 28 31.13 -9.70 12.38
C PRO A 28 31.36 -10.40 13.74
N PRO A 29 32.40 -10.03 14.50
CA PRO A 29 32.57 -10.50 15.87
C PRO A 29 31.32 -10.31 16.72
N LYS A 30 31.07 -11.20 17.66
CA LYS A 30 29.85 -11.22 18.46
C LYS A 30 29.57 -9.88 19.16
N SER A 31 30.58 -9.19 19.66
CA SER A 31 30.44 -7.88 20.30
C SER A 31 29.88 -6.78 19.37
N ILE A 32 30.19 -6.85 18.07
CA ILE A 32 29.65 -5.92 17.06
C ILE A 32 28.25 -6.39 16.64
N LEU A 33 28.07 -7.71 16.48
CA LEU A 33 26.79 -8.28 16.10
C LEU A 33 25.71 -7.98 17.16
N ASP A 34 26.01 -8.11 18.45
CA ASP A 34 25.09 -7.84 19.56
C ASP A 34 24.63 -6.37 19.59
N LEU A 35 25.44 -5.43 19.11
CA LEU A 35 25.06 -4.01 18.98
C LEU A 35 24.11 -3.76 17.79
N ALA A 36 24.25 -4.55 16.73
CA ALA A 36 23.47 -4.37 15.49
C ALA A 36 22.19 -5.22 15.50
N ASP A 37 22.26 -6.45 16.01
CA ASP A 37 21.17 -7.45 16.00
C ASP A 37 20.44 -7.51 17.36
N TYR A 38 20.00 -6.34 17.85
CA TYR A 38 19.21 -6.26 19.07
C TYR A 38 17.73 -6.54 18.79
N GLN A 39 17.06 -7.13 19.79
CA GLN A 39 15.62 -7.33 19.72
C GLN A 39 14.90 -5.99 19.88
N ARG A 40 14.19 -5.57 18.82
CA ARG A 40 13.43 -4.34 18.83
C ARG A 40 12.21 -4.45 19.73
N ALA A 41 11.89 -3.38 20.45
CA ALA A 41 10.62 -3.30 21.18
C ALA A 41 9.43 -3.44 20.22
N PRO A 42 8.35 -4.15 20.62
CA PRO A 42 7.18 -4.29 19.76
C PRO A 42 6.47 -2.96 19.54
N SER A 43 5.85 -2.81 18.36
CA SER A 43 4.87 -1.76 18.15
C SER A 43 3.57 -2.13 18.86
N VAL A 44 2.91 -1.15 19.48
CA VAL A 44 1.69 -1.37 20.26
C VAL A 44 0.51 -0.72 19.55
N SER A 45 -0.57 -1.48 19.36
CA SER A 45 -1.88 -1.00 18.94
C SER A 45 -2.92 -1.35 20.01
N MET A 46 -3.63 -0.34 20.51
CA MET A 46 -4.66 -0.51 21.55
C MET A 46 -6.05 -0.51 20.92
N ASP A 47 -6.97 -1.25 21.53
CA ASP A 47 -8.40 -1.08 21.25
C ASP A 47 -8.90 0.28 21.77
N THR A 48 -10.01 0.79 21.24
CA THR A 48 -10.57 2.09 21.64
C THR A 48 -11.12 2.06 23.08
N LYS A 49 -11.53 0.88 23.54
CA LYS A 49 -12.02 0.64 24.91
C LYS A 49 -10.89 0.54 25.94
N LYS A 50 -9.62 0.54 25.49
CA LYS A 50 -8.43 0.44 26.33
C LYS A 50 -8.45 -0.82 27.20
N VAL A 51 -8.89 -1.95 26.66
CA VAL A 51 -8.90 -3.26 27.34
C VAL A 51 -7.70 -4.09 26.91
N TYR A 52 -7.40 -4.12 25.60
CA TYR A 52 -6.34 -4.93 25.02
C TYR A 52 -5.30 -4.10 24.27
N MET A 53 -4.06 -4.57 24.34
CA MET A 53 -2.93 -4.14 23.50
C MET A 53 -2.53 -5.30 22.60
N LEU A 54 -2.41 -5.04 21.32
CA LEU A 54 -1.75 -5.92 20.36
C LEU A 54 -0.27 -5.52 20.24
N LEU A 55 0.62 -6.42 20.58
CA LEU A 55 2.07 -6.27 20.51
C LEU A 55 2.56 -6.91 19.22
N SER A 56 3.15 -6.11 18.33
CA SER A 56 3.62 -6.53 17.00
C SER A 56 5.15 -6.51 16.95
N TYR A 57 5.76 -7.67 16.83
CA TYR A 57 7.21 -7.87 16.81
C TYR A 57 7.72 -7.94 15.39
N ARG A 58 8.90 -7.41 15.14
CA ARG A 58 9.56 -7.44 13.82
C ARG A 58 11.08 -7.45 13.98
N ASN A 59 11.77 -7.99 12.98
CA ASN A 59 13.22 -7.91 12.92
C ASN A 59 13.67 -6.44 12.76
N THR A 60 14.87 -6.14 13.24
CA THR A 60 15.49 -4.81 13.07
C THR A 60 15.76 -4.51 11.60
N TYR A 61 16.20 -5.51 10.85
CA TYR A 61 16.56 -5.40 9.43
C TYR A 61 15.79 -6.42 8.58
N LYS A 62 15.65 -6.11 7.29
CA LYS A 62 15.22 -7.09 6.29
C LYS A 62 16.25 -8.17 6.15
N THR A 63 15.83 -9.40 5.89
CA THR A 63 16.73 -10.52 5.57
C THR A 63 17.29 -10.37 4.17
N LEU A 64 18.37 -11.10 3.86
CA LEU A 64 18.89 -11.16 2.49
C LEU A 64 17.86 -11.76 1.52
N ASP A 65 17.04 -12.70 1.98
CA ASP A 65 15.93 -13.25 1.19
C ASP A 65 14.91 -12.17 0.83
N ASP A 66 14.50 -11.32 1.79
CA ASP A 66 13.59 -10.21 1.54
C ASP A 66 14.17 -9.15 0.59
N LEU A 67 15.49 -8.96 0.60
CA LEU A 67 16.19 -8.01 -0.28
C LEU A 67 16.44 -8.57 -1.69
N ASN A 68 16.48 -9.88 -1.85
CA ASN A 68 16.75 -10.57 -3.11
C ASN A 68 15.45 -10.91 -3.89
N GLN A 69 14.30 -10.46 -3.42
CA GLN A 69 13.04 -10.71 -4.10
C GLN A 69 12.93 -9.88 -5.39
N ASP A 70 12.31 -10.46 -6.41
CA ASP A 70 11.99 -9.74 -7.64
C ASP A 70 11.11 -8.51 -7.35
N GLU A 71 11.45 -7.39 -7.98
CA GLU A 71 10.76 -6.13 -7.81
C GLU A 71 10.42 -5.48 -9.15
N LEU A 72 9.15 -5.17 -9.37
CA LEU A 72 8.70 -4.28 -10.44
C LEU A 72 8.52 -2.86 -9.91
N ARG A 73 8.98 -1.90 -10.70
CA ARG A 73 8.91 -0.46 -10.40
C ARG A 73 8.04 0.22 -11.45
N LEU A 74 6.79 0.49 -11.09
CA LEU A 74 5.76 0.92 -12.02
C LEU A 74 4.91 2.04 -11.42
N GLY A 75 4.93 3.22 -12.02
CA GLY A 75 4.10 4.36 -11.63
C GLY A 75 4.32 4.85 -10.19
N GLY A 76 5.55 4.71 -9.67
CA GLY A 76 5.90 5.03 -8.28
C GLY A 76 5.67 3.89 -7.28
N LEU A 77 5.14 2.76 -7.71
CA LEU A 77 5.01 1.55 -6.90
C LEU A 77 6.24 0.66 -7.03
N ARG A 78 6.56 -0.04 -5.95
CA ARG A 78 7.51 -1.15 -5.89
C ARG A 78 6.77 -2.40 -5.45
N ILE A 79 6.70 -3.37 -6.31
CA ILE A 79 5.79 -4.50 -6.19
C ILE A 79 6.54 -5.79 -6.44
N ASN A 80 6.33 -6.79 -5.59
CA ASN A 80 6.74 -8.16 -5.90
C ASN A 80 5.73 -8.77 -6.90
N PRO A 81 6.17 -9.13 -8.12
CA PRO A 81 5.28 -9.59 -9.20
C PRO A 81 4.66 -10.97 -8.94
N ILE A 82 5.24 -11.77 -8.04
CA ILE A 82 4.78 -13.11 -7.69
C ILE A 82 3.71 -13.01 -6.61
N THR A 83 4.02 -12.30 -5.52
CA THR A 83 3.17 -12.26 -4.33
C THR A 83 2.13 -11.14 -4.36
N ASN A 84 2.24 -10.19 -5.29
CA ASN A 84 1.30 -9.07 -5.45
C ASN A 84 1.14 -8.22 -4.17
N ILE A 85 2.25 -8.00 -3.48
CA ILE A 85 2.33 -7.05 -2.35
C ILE A 85 3.50 -6.08 -2.60
N SER A 86 3.47 -4.93 -1.96
CA SER A 86 4.60 -3.99 -2.03
C SER A 86 5.88 -4.63 -1.52
N SER A 87 6.97 -4.55 -2.29
CA SER A 87 8.31 -5.00 -1.87
C SER A 87 8.91 -4.14 -0.75
N SER A 88 8.33 -2.95 -0.51
CA SER A 88 8.74 -2.05 0.57
C SER A 88 8.20 -2.46 1.95
N VAL A 89 7.31 -3.44 2.03
CA VAL A 89 6.73 -3.89 3.30
C VAL A 89 7.82 -4.40 4.26
N THR A 90 7.73 -3.97 5.52
CA THR A 90 8.48 -4.56 6.62
C THR A 90 7.52 -5.46 7.41
N TYR A 91 7.79 -6.74 7.38
CA TYR A 91 6.89 -7.72 7.97
C TYR A 91 7.00 -7.79 9.50
N ILE A 92 5.85 -8.07 10.13
CA ILE A 92 5.74 -8.47 11.51
C ILE A 92 5.94 -9.99 11.56
N ASN A 93 6.76 -10.47 12.50
CA ASN A 93 7.13 -11.89 12.62
C ASN A 93 6.52 -12.58 13.82
N ASN A 94 5.88 -11.84 14.74
CA ASN A 94 5.11 -12.39 15.84
C ASN A 94 4.09 -11.39 16.37
N LEU A 95 3.00 -11.91 16.94
CA LEU A 95 1.93 -11.15 17.57
C LEU A 95 1.61 -11.70 18.95
N LYS A 96 1.46 -10.81 19.92
CA LYS A 96 0.95 -11.14 21.25
C LYS A 96 -0.16 -10.18 21.66
N LEU A 97 -1.07 -10.65 22.48
CA LEU A 97 -2.07 -9.82 23.15
C LEU A 97 -1.66 -9.60 24.61
N ARG A 98 -2.02 -8.44 25.15
CA ARG A 98 -1.88 -8.13 26.58
C ARG A 98 -3.08 -7.29 27.01
N LYS A 99 -3.63 -7.57 28.17
CA LYS A 99 -4.58 -6.64 28.82
C LYS A 99 -3.84 -5.41 29.32
N ILE A 100 -4.44 -4.22 29.23
CA ILE A 100 -3.79 -2.97 29.62
C ILE A 100 -3.43 -2.96 31.12
N ASP A 101 -4.33 -3.48 31.96
CA ASP A 101 -4.13 -3.62 33.40
C ASP A 101 -3.39 -4.92 33.80
N GLY A 102 -3.13 -5.81 32.84
CA GLY A 102 -2.44 -7.09 33.05
C GLY A 102 -0.92 -6.97 32.89
N LYS A 103 -0.21 -7.95 33.45
CA LYS A 103 1.26 -8.07 33.29
C LYS A 103 1.64 -9.12 32.25
N ASP A 104 0.77 -10.09 32.01
CA ASP A 104 1.08 -11.25 31.19
C ASP A 104 0.79 -10.99 29.70
N GLU A 105 1.74 -11.37 28.86
CA GLU A 105 1.61 -11.39 27.42
C GLU A 105 1.06 -12.75 26.98
N ILE A 106 -0.03 -12.73 26.21
CA ILE A 106 -0.67 -13.93 25.67
C ILE A 106 -0.15 -14.13 24.25
N GLN A 107 0.55 -15.23 24.00
CA GLN A 107 1.00 -15.59 22.65
C GLN A 107 -0.22 -15.93 21.78
N ILE A 108 -0.36 -15.28 20.63
CA ILE A 108 -1.38 -15.65 19.64
C ILE A 108 -0.96 -16.97 19.01
N THR A 109 -1.83 -17.97 19.10
CA THR A 109 -1.66 -19.28 18.49
C THR A 109 -2.29 -19.34 17.10
N GLY A 110 -1.96 -20.38 16.30
CA GLY A 110 -2.49 -20.50 14.93
C GLY A 110 -1.90 -19.52 13.92
N LEU A 111 -0.85 -18.76 14.29
CA LEU A 111 -0.08 -17.98 13.33
C LEU A 111 0.58 -18.92 12.30
N PRO A 112 0.77 -18.46 11.03
CA PRO A 112 1.49 -19.25 10.05
C PRO A 112 2.94 -19.51 10.48
N GLU A 113 3.53 -20.57 9.99
CA GLU A 113 4.95 -20.82 10.14
C GLU A 113 5.76 -19.71 9.44
N ASN A 114 6.84 -19.25 10.08
CA ASN A 114 7.66 -18.12 9.61
C ASN A 114 6.83 -16.89 9.18
N PRO A 115 6.11 -16.26 10.11
CA PRO A 115 5.10 -15.27 9.78
C PRO A 115 5.69 -14.05 9.06
N LYS A 116 5.12 -13.70 7.91
CA LYS A 116 5.35 -12.44 7.19
C LYS A 116 4.02 -11.65 7.21
N ILE A 117 3.74 -11.02 8.36
CA ILE A 117 2.45 -10.37 8.66
C ILE A 117 2.50 -8.91 8.26
N ALA A 118 1.40 -8.42 7.66
CA ALA A 118 1.16 -7.01 7.32
C ALA A 118 -0.34 -6.67 7.39
N ASN A 119 -0.70 -5.41 7.12
CA ASN A 119 -2.08 -4.93 6.99
C ASN A 119 -2.99 -5.32 8.16
N LEU A 120 -2.53 -5.12 9.40
CA LEU A 120 -3.31 -5.38 10.61
C LEU A 120 -4.47 -4.38 10.75
N GLN A 121 -5.68 -4.89 10.97
CA GLN A 121 -6.87 -4.07 11.22
C GLN A 121 -7.78 -4.72 12.28
N TRP A 122 -8.14 -3.95 13.29
CA TRP A 122 -9.19 -4.33 14.24
C TRP A 122 -10.56 -4.32 13.54
N SER A 123 -11.44 -5.25 13.92
CA SER A 123 -12.85 -5.18 13.55
C SER A 123 -13.51 -3.96 14.23
N PRO A 124 -14.60 -3.39 13.69
CA PRO A 124 -15.27 -2.23 14.29
C PRO A 124 -15.68 -2.41 15.76
N ASN A 125 -16.05 -3.62 16.17
CA ASN A 125 -16.36 -3.94 17.57
C ASN A 125 -15.15 -4.42 18.39
N GLU A 126 -13.97 -4.51 17.75
CA GLU A 126 -12.66 -4.85 18.37
C GLU A 126 -12.59 -6.26 18.97
N THR A 127 -13.51 -7.15 18.60
CA THR A 127 -13.46 -8.56 19.04
C THR A 127 -12.57 -9.43 18.14
N LYS A 128 -12.18 -8.91 16.97
CA LYS A 128 -11.35 -9.61 16.00
C LYS A 128 -10.28 -8.69 15.41
N ILE A 129 -9.20 -9.31 14.88
CA ILE A 129 -8.14 -8.59 14.17
C ILE A 129 -7.89 -9.35 12.88
N ALA A 130 -8.02 -8.68 11.72
CA ALA A 130 -7.63 -9.25 10.44
C ALA A 130 -6.20 -8.82 10.08
N PHE A 131 -5.46 -9.70 9.42
CA PHE A 131 -4.11 -9.42 8.93
C PHE A 131 -3.79 -10.24 7.69
N THR A 132 -2.82 -9.79 6.91
CA THR A 132 -2.28 -10.54 5.79
C THR A 132 -1.00 -11.29 6.17
N HIS A 133 -0.83 -12.47 5.58
CA HIS A 133 0.42 -13.22 5.60
C HIS A 133 0.92 -13.42 4.17
N THR A 134 2.18 -13.09 3.91
CA THR A 134 2.80 -13.24 2.58
C THR A 134 3.56 -14.56 2.52
N THR A 135 3.15 -15.42 1.60
CA THR A 135 3.83 -16.68 1.25
C THR A 135 4.79 -16.47 0.07
N GLN A 136 5.40 -17.53 -0.41
CA GLN A 136 6.18 -17.49 -1.66
C GLN A 136 5.30 -17.39 -2.92
N LYS A 137 3.98 -17.66 -2.81
CA LYS A 137 3.05 -17.73 -3.94
C LYS A 137 2.08 -16.56 -4.01
N GLY A 138 1.80 -15.90 -2.88
CA GLY A 138 0.81 -14.84 -2.82
C GLY A 138 0.57 -14.34 -1.40
N VAL A 139 -0.56 -13.68 -1.20
CA VAL A 139 -0.97 -13.09 0.07
C VAL A 139 -2.25 -13.77 0.56
N GLN A 140 -2.19 -14.25 1.79
CA GLN A 140 -3.28 -14.90 2.53
C GLN A 140 -3.92 -13.90 3.50
N LEU A 141 -5.17 -14.13 3.86
CA LEU A 141 -5.89 -13.39 4.88
C LEU A 141 -6.15 -14.28 6.10
N TYR A 142 -5.85 -13.76 7.27
CA TYR A 142 -6.07 -14.38 8.57
C TYR A 142 -6.95 -13.50 9.44
N VAL A 143 -7.64 -14.13 10.38
CA VAL A 143 -8.41 -13.44 11.43
C VAL A 143 -8.04 -14.02 12.79
N ILE A 144 -7.75 -13.14 13.74
CA ILE A 144 -7.55 -13.47 15.16
C ILE A 144 -8.86 -13.23 15.88
N ASP A 145 -9.27 -14.17 16.71
CA ASP A 145 -10.28 -13.96 17.73
C ASP A 145 -9.58 -13.44 18.99
N VAL A 146 -9.95 -12.24 19.45
CA VAL A 146 -9.27 -11.55 20.54
C VAL A 146 -9.50 -12.25 21.88
N ALA A 147 -10.68 -12.83 22.09
CA ALA A 147 -11.02 -13.48 23.35
C ALA A 147 -10.24 -14.78 23.57
N THR A 148 -9.99 -15.53 22.50
CA THR A 148 -9.27 -16.81 22.55
C THR A 148 -7.79 -16.71 22.23
N ALA A 149 -7.34 -15.58 21.66
CA ALA A 149 -6.00 -15.35 21.11
C ALA A 149 -5.60 -16.42 20.06
N VAL A 150 -6.56 -16.83 19.22
CA VAL A 150 -6.35 -17.81 18.15
C VAL A 150 -6.49 -17.15 16.79
N ALA A 151 -5.48 -17.31 15.94
CA ALA A 151 -5.52 -16.93 14.54
C ALA A 151 -5.97 -18.10 13.66
N SER A 152 -6.81 -17.83 12.67
CA SER A 152 -7.23 -18.79 11.68
C SER A 152 -7.15 -18.19 10.28
N ARG A 153 -6.77 -19.01 9.29
CA ARG A 153 -6.71 -18.58 7.89
C ARG A 153 -8.13 -18.50 7.32
N LEU A 154 -8.45 -17.33 6.75
CA LEU A 154 -9.75 -17.09 6.11
C LEU A 154 -9.65 -17.25 4.59
N LEU A 155 -8.53 -16.82 3.97
CA LEU A 155 -8.36 -16.78 2.52
C LEU A 155 -6.97 -17.30 2.13
N ASN A 156 -6.88 -17.97 0.98
CA ASN A 156 -5.63 -18.48 0.40
C ASN A 156 -4.88 -17.39 -0.38
N ASP A 157 -3.84 -17.77 -1.15
CA ASP A 157 -2.82 -16.93 -1.80
C ASP A 157 -3.34 -16.10 -3.01
N ASN A 158 -4.52 -15.49 -2.93
CA ASN A 158 -5.12 -14.74 -4.05
C ASN A 158 -5.49 -13.30 -3.72
N LEU A 159 -5.05 -12.78 -2.59
CA LEU A 159 -5.29 -11.39 -2.21
C LEU A 159 -4.38 -10.46 -3.03
N ASN A 160 -4.93 -9.36 -3.57
CA ASN A 160 -4.13 -8.30 -4.17
C ASN A 160 -3.83 -7.21 -3.14
N ALA A 161 -2.58 -7.13 -2.68
CA ALA A 161 -2.11 -6.19 -1.66
C ALA A 161 -1.17 -5.10 -2.22
N ASN A 162 -1.23 -4.83 -3.53
CA ASN A 162 -0.32 -3.89 -4.20
C ASN A 162 -0.68 -2.42 -3.95
N LEU A 163 -1.97 -2.10 -3.91
CA LEU A 163 -2.45 -0.73 -3.92
C LEU A 163 -3.50 -0.52 -2.83
N GLY A 164 -3.22 0.40 -1.90
CA GLY A 164 -4.10 0.69 -0.76
C GLY A 164 -4.31 -0.52 0.14
N SER A 165 -5.35 -0.49 0.98
CA SER A 165 -5.67 -1.63 1.85
C SER A 165 -6.22 -2.81 1.03
N PRO A 166 -5.73 -4.04 1.26
CA PRO A 166 -6.23 -5.23 0.56
C PRO A 166 -7.61 -5.68 1.03
N PHE A 167 -8.07 -5.21 2.17
CA PHE A 167 -9.40 -5.50 2.71
C PHE A 167 -9.90 -4.37 3.60
N SER A 168 -11.21 -4.37 3.87
CA SER A 168 -11.87 -3.50 4.85
C SER A 168 -12.97 -4.27 5.56
N TRP A 169 -13.08 -4.10 6.89
CA TRP A 169 -14.16 -4.68 7.65
C TRP A 169 -15.52 -4.08 7.29
N TYR A 170 -16.53 -4.93 7.12
CA TYR A 170 -17.90 -4.47 7.20
C TYR A 170 -18.24 -4.08 8.64
N PRO A 171 -19.06 -3.05 8.85
CA PRO A 171 -19.48 -2.63 10.19
C PRO A 171 -20.26 -3.69 11.00
N ASN A 172 -20.79 -4.71 10.31
CA ASN A 172 -21.43 -5.87 10.94
C ASN A 172 -20.46 -6.84 11.63
N ASN A 173 -19.14 -6.63 11.53
CA ASN A 173 -18.06 -7.44 12.14
C ASN A 173 -17.99 -8.91 11.70
N SER A 174 -18.79 -9.33 10.74
CA SER A 174 -18.87 -10.73 10.27
C SER A 174 -18.38 -10.93 8.85
N GLN A 175 -18.04 -9.83 8.15
CA GLN A 175 -17.64 -9.83 6.76
C GLN A 175 -16.51 -8.84 6.51
N LEU A 176 -15.74 -9.10 5.44
CA LEU A 176 -14.72 -8.20 4.90
C LEU A 176 -15.02 -7.95 3.41
N LEU A 177 -14.78 -6.73 2.96
CA LEU A 177 -14.66 -6.39 1.54
C LEU A 177 -13.19 -6.57 1.16
N VAL A 178 -12.90 -7.53 0.29
CA VAL A 178 -11.52 -7.94 -0.04
C VAL A 178 -11.20 -7.70 -1.51
N LYS A 179 -9.95 -7.34 -1.81
CA LYS A 179 -9.43 -7.24 -3.16
C LYS A 179 -8.78 -8.55 -3.56
N LEU A 180 -9.39 -9.28 -4.48
CA LEU A 180 -8.86 -10.52 -5.00
C LEU A 180 -8.19 -10.30 -6.37
N LEU A 181 -7.17 -11.09 -6.65
CA LEU A 181 -6.61 -11.18 -7.99
C LEU A 181 -7.68 -11.72 -8.94
N PRO A 182 -7.89 -11.10 -10.12
CA PRO A 182 -8.83 -11.61 -11.10
C PRO A 182 -8.51 -13.05 -11.50
N THR A 183 -9.54 -13.88 -11.68
CA THR A 183 -9.37 -15.28 -12.08
C THR A 183 -8.61 -15.41 -13.41
N ASN A 184 -8.83 -14.47 -14.32
CA ASN A 184 -8.17 -14.38 -15.63
C ASN A 184 -7.06 -13.33 -15.64
N LYS A 185 -6.25 -13.25 -14.56
CA LYS A 185 -5.13 -12.31 -14.51
C LYS A 185 -4.20 -12.50 -15.70
N ALA A 186 -4.02 -11.46 -16.49
CA ALA A 186 -3.12 -11.50 -17.64
C ALA A 186 -1.65 -11.70 -17.23
N ARG A 187 -0.91 -12.40 -18.08
CA ARG A 187 0.53 -12.56 -17.92
C ARG A 187 1.21 -11.19 -18.00
N LEU A 188 2.22 -10.98 -17.16
CA LEU A 188 3.07 -9.79 -17.24
C LEU A 188 3.98 -9.88 -18.48
N ILE A 189 4.14 -8.76 -19.16
CA ILE A 189 5.05 -8.60 -20.28
C ILE A 189 6.48 -8.54 -19.74
N ASP A 190 7.35 -9.41 -20.24
CA ASP A 190 8.79 -9.37 -19.95
C ASP A 190 9.49 -8.55 -21.04
N PRO A 191 9.96 -7.32 -20.75
CA PRO A 191 10.58 -6.46 -21.79
C PRO A 191 11.88 -7.03 -22.37
N LYS A 192 12.45 -8.10 -21.78
CA LYS A 192 13.62 -8.79 -22.29
C LYS A 192 13.25 -9.89 -23.31
N LYS A 193 12.01 -10.37 -23.30
CA LYS A 193 11.55 -11.50 -24.09
C LYS A 193 10.44 -11.13 -25.07
N ASP A 194 9.64 -10.13 -24.72
CA ASP A 194 8.47 -9.72 -25.48
C ASP A 194 8.82 -8.56 -26.42
N LEU A 195 8.34 -8.61 -27.67
CA LEU A 195 8.56 -7.52 -28.63
C LEU A 195 7.79 -6.26 -28.21
N PRO A 196 8.40 -5.07 -28.27
CA PRO A 196 7.68 -3.83 -28.01
C PRO A 196 6.57 -3.62 -29.03
N THR A 197 5.41 -3.10 -28.61
CA THR A 197 4.26 -2.82 -29.48
C THR A 197 4.47 -1.64 -30.43
N GLY A 198 5.59 -0.92 -30.30
CA GLY A 198 5.96 0.22 -31.15
C GLY A 198 7.01 1.11 -30.51
N PRO A 199 7.48 2.13 -31.24
CA PRO A 199 8.45 3.09 -30.72
C PRO A 199 7.83 3.96 -29.62
N ILE A 200 8.67 4.40 -28.66
CA ILE A 200 8.29 5.43 -27.71
C ILE A 200 8.47 6.77 -28.41
N VAL A 201 7.38 7.51 -28.59
CA VAL A 201 7.41 8.86 -29.15
C VAL A 201 7.16 9.86 -28.03
N SER A 202 8.13 10.71 -27.74
CA SER A 202 7.95 11.86 -26.86
C SER A 202 8.06 13.15 -27.66
N ASN A 203 7.05 14.01 -27.56
CA ASN A 203 7.04 15.32 -28.19
C ASN A 203 7.31 16.38 -27.11
N ALA A 204 8.37 17.17 -27.31
CA ALA A 204 8.61 18.35 -26.49
C ALA A 204 7.80 19.55 -27.08
N SER A 205 6.82 20.02 -26.32
CA SER A 205 6.00 21.19 -26.69
C SER A 205 6.66 22.54 -26.32
N GLY A 206 7.94 22.53 -25.91
CA GLY A 206 8.65 23.74 -25.47
C GLY A 206 8.24 24.23 -24.06
N THR A 207 7.30 23.59 -23.41
CA THR A 207 6.90 23.91 -22.04
C THR A 207 7.99 23.47 -21.06
N LYS A 208 8.49 24.37 -20.20
CA LYS A 208 9.43 24.00 -19.15
C LYS A 208 8.80 22.96 -18.23
N SER A 209 9.37 21.76 -18.21
CA SER A 209 8.99 20.74 -17.24
C SER A 209 9.30 21.21 -15.81
N GLN A 210 8.52 20.75 -14.85
CA GLN A 210 8.85 20.97 -13.44
C GLN A 210 10.14 20.20 -13.09
N ASN A 211 11.07 20.83 -12.35
CA ASN A 211 12.31 20.21 -11.87
C ASN A 211 12.08 19.16 -10.77
N ARG A 212 10.98 18.42 -10.82
CA ARG A 212 10.72 17.30 -9.90
C ARG A 212 10.94 16.01 -10.63
N THR A 213 11.95 15.27 -10.22
CA THR A 213 12.17 13.89 -10.64
C THR A 213 11.50 12.95 -9.64
N TYR A 214 10.71 12.02 -10.16
CA TYR A 214 10.11 10.96 -9.37
C TYR A 214 10.77 9.62 -9.73
N PRO A 215 11.09 8.77 -8.76
CA PRO A 215 11.59 7.43 -9.04
C PRO A 215 10.46 6.50 -9.54
N ASP A 216 10.86 5.42 -10.19
CA ASP A 216 10.00 4.28 -10.47
C ASP A 216 8.79 4.57 -11.38
N MET A 217 8.93 5.53 -12.31
CA MET A 217 7.88 5.90 -13.26
C MET A 217 7.65 4.83 -14.34
N LEU A 218 6.49 4.88 -15.00
CA LEU A 218 6.25 4.14 -16.24
C LEU A 218 7.18 4.68 -17.34
N LYS A 219 7.66 3.80 -18.22
CA LYS A 219 8.64 4.16 -19.24
C LYS A 219 8.13 3.93 -20.67
N ASN A 220 7.18 3.02 -20.83
CA ASN A 220 6.71 2.56 -22.14
C ASN A 220 5.32 1.90 -22.02
N LYS A 221 4.76 1.46 -23.16
CA LYS A 221 3.45 0.79 -23.22
C LYS A 221 3.41 -0.56 -22.52
N SER A 222 4.51 -1.29 -22.48
CA SER A 222 4.60 -2.54 -21.73
C SER A 222 4.50 -2.30 -20.21
N ASP A 223 5.13 -1.23 -19.73
CA ASP A 223 4.98 -0.81 -18.33
C ASP A 223 3.55 -0.39 -17.99
N GLU A 224 2.85 0.32 -18.90
CA GLU A 224 1.42 0.66 -18.72
C GLU A 224 0.56 -0.60 -18.59
N THR A 225 0.78 -1.57 -19.49
CA THR A 225 0.03 -2.84 -19.47
C THR A 225 0.32 -3.63 -18.20
N ASN A 226 1.59 -3.73 -17.81
CA ASN A 226 1.98 -4.41 -16.58
C ASN A 226 1.42 -3.71 -15.33
N PHE A 227 1.45 -2.38 -15.30
CA PHE A 227 0.87 -1.59 -14.22
C PHE A 227 -0.63 -1.87 -14.08
N GLU A 228 -1.39 -1.78 -15.18
CA GLU A 228 -2.82 -2.09 -15.19
C GLU A 228 -3.10 -3.53 -14.69
N ASN A 229 -2.39 -4.52 -15.25
CA ASN A 229 -2.56 -5.93 -14.89
C ASN A 229 -2.27 -6.21 -13.40
N ILE A 230 -1.30 -5.48 -12.82
CA ILE A 230 -0.83 -5.76 -11.46
C ILE A 230 -1.73 -5.10 -10.40
N ILE A 231 -2.29 -3.91 -10.70
CA ILE A 231 -3.17 -3.19 -9.76
C ILE A 231 -4.65 -3.55 -9.91
N THR A 232 -5.03 -4.24 -10.99
CA THR A 232 -6.41 -4.69 -11.21
C THR A 232 -6.80 -5.77 -10.20
N SER A 233 -7.97 -5.63 -9.60
CA SER A 233 -8.54 -6.54 -8.60
C SER A 233 -10.04 -6.68 -8.82
N GLU A 234 -10.61 -7.78 -8.38
CA GLU A 234 -12.04 -7.91 -8.12
C GLU A 234 -12.33 -7.58 -6.66
N LEU A 235 -13.47 -6.93 -6.37
CA LEU A 235 -13.94 -6.78 -5.00
C LEU A 235 -14.93 -7.87 -4.66
N HIS A 236 -14.65 -8.59 -3.57
CA HIS A 236 -15.52 -9.64 -3.06
C HIS A 236 -15.91 -9.35 -1.61
N THR A 237 -17.17 -9.58 -1.27
CA THR A 237 -17.59 -9.74 0.12
C THR A 237 -17.20 -11.12 0.59
N TYR A 238 -16.51 -11.20 1.71
CA TYR A 238 -16.04 -12.46 2.28
C TYR A 238 -16.48 -12.58 3.73
N SER A 239 -17.33 -13.58 4.02
CA SER A 239 -17.82 -13.85 5.36
C SER A 239 -16.81 -14.64 6.17
N LEU A 240 -16.79 -14.49 7.50
CA LEU A 240 -15.90 -15.22 8.39
C LEU A 240 -16.15 -16.75 8.40
N ASN A 241 -17.29 -17.21 7.88
CA ASN A 241 -17.58 -18.62 7.66
C ASN A 241 -17.04 -19.16 6.32
N GLY A 242 -16.32 -18.35 5.54
CA GLY A 242 -15.72 -18.73 4.27
C GLY A 242 -16.60 -18.50 3.03
N THR A 243 -17.84 -17.98 3.18
CA THR A 243 -18.70 -17.67 2.02
C THR A 243 -18.21 -16.40 1.33
N ALA A 244 -18.06 -16.46 0.00
CA ALA A 244 -17.63 -15.33 -0.83
C ALA A 244 -18.69 -14.98 -1.87
N ALA A 245 -18.84 -13.69 -2.18
CA ALA A 245 -19.67 -13.19 -3.25
C ALA A 245 -18.99 -12.01 -3.96
N LEU A 246 -19.09 -11.97 -5.30
CA LEU A 246 -18.61 -10.84 -6.07
C LEU A 246 -19.38 -9.57 -5.71
N PHE A 247 -18.67 -8.53 -5.27
CA PHE A 247 -19.22 -7.21 -5.00
C PHE A 247 -19.08 -6.29 -6.22
N LYS A 248 -17.89 -6.25 -6.83
CA LYS A 248 -17.62 -5.48 -8.06
C LYS A 248 -16.64 -6.25 -8.95
N ALA A 249 -16.91 -6.19 -10.26
CA ALA A 249 -16.01 -6.74 -11.27
C ALA A 249 -14.62 -6.12 -11.25
N ALA A 250 -13.68 -6.73 -11.97
CA ALA A 250 -12.29 -6.32 -12.03
C ALA A 250 -12.13 -4.86 -12.48
N ASP A 251 -11.39 -4.06 -11.67
CA ASP A 251 -11.02 -2.69 -11.94
C ASP A 251 -9.77 -2.32 -11.10
N MET A 252 -9.20 -1.14 -11.31
CA MET A 252 -8.00 -0.63 -10.63
C MET A 252 -8.37 0.04 -9.29
N TYR A 253 -8.76 -0.77 -8.30
CA TYR A 253 -9.22 -0.29 -7.00
C TYR A 253 -8.07 0.24 -6.13
N ALA A 254 -8.05 1.56 -5.91
CA ALA A 254 -7.06 2.25 -5.07
C ALA A 254 -7.46 2.34 -3.60
N GLY A 255 -8.76 2.38 -3.30
CA GLY A 255 -9.24 2.51 -1.94
C GLY A 255 -10.70 2.09 -1.77
N GLN A 256 -11.04 1.68 -0.55
CA GLN A 256 -12.39 1.32 -0.14
C GLN A 256 -12.58 1.68 1.34
N SER A 257 -13.68 2.34 1.66
CA SER A 257 -14.00 2.71 3.05
C SER A 257 -15.50 2.74 3.29
N PHE A 258 -15.95 2.14 4.39
CA PHE A 258 -17.36 2.16 4.80
C PHE A 258 -17.70 3.46 5.53
N SER A 259 -18.94 3.91 5.36
CA SER A 259 -19.52 4.96 6.21
C SER A 259 -19.63 4.47 7.67
N PRO A 260 -19.59 5.36 8.68
CA PRO A 260 -19.66 4.96 10.09
C PRO A 260 -20.92 4.17 10.45
N ASP A 261 -22.05 4.47 9.81
CA ASP A 261 -23.31 3.72 9.98
C ASP A 261 -23.35 2.40 9.20
N GLY A 262 -22.33 2.12 8.38
CA GLY A 262 -22.19 0.88 7.62
C GLY A 262 -23.11 0.71 6.42
N ASN A 263 -23.90 1.72 6.06
CA ASN A 263 -24.87 1.61 4.97
C ASN A 263 -24.28 1.86 3.58
N LEU A 264 -23.14 2.57 3.53
CA LEU A 264 -22.49 2.98 2.31
C LEU A 264 -21.02 2.60 2.29
N VAL A 265 -20.47 2.41 1.10
CA VAL A 265 -19.04 2.23 0.87
C VAL A 265 -18.56 3.18 -0.23
N MET A 266 -17.53 3.98 0.06
CA MET A 266 -16.82 4.78 -0.94
C MET A 266 -15.68 3.96 -1.53
N ILE A 267 -15.67 3.84 -2.85
CA ILE A 267 -14.65 3.11 -3.61
C ILE A 267 -13.98 4.09 -4.55
N THR A 268 -12.63 4.08 -4.55
CA THR A 268 -11.82 4.89 -5.45
C THR A 268 -11.10 3.99 -6.44
N THR A 269 -11.20 4.31 -7.73
CA THR A 269 -10.50 3.64 -8.82
C THR A 269 -9.54 4.58 -9.52
N ILE A 270 -8.39 4.04 -9.94
CA ILE A 270 -7.48 4.73 -10.86
C ILE A 270 -8.05 4.65 -12.27
N GLN A 271 -7.83 5.70 -13.07
CA GLN A 271 -8.32 5.79 -14.43
C GLN A 271 -7.16 6.07 -15.42
N LYS A 272 -7.39 5.79 -16.69
CA LYS A 272 -6.51 6.25 -17.79
C LYS A 272 -6.85 7.71 -18.17
N PRO A 273 -5.91 8.45 -18.79
CA PRO A 273 -4.57 8.02 -19.22
C PRO A 273 -3.56 8.01 -18.07
N PHE A 274 -2.56 7.11 -18.15
CA PHE A 274 -1.41 7.13 -17.27
C PHE A 274 -0.37 8.15 -17.72
N SER A 275 0.65 8.41 -16.87
CA SER A 275 1.73 9.33 -17.19
C SER A 275 3.10 8.69 -17.00
N TYR A 276 4.08 9.15 -17.79
CA TYR A 276 5.48 8.75 -17.67
C TYR A 276 6.32 9.71 -16.82
N ILE A 277 5.73 10.83 -16.39
CA ILE A 277 6.46 11.90 -15.70
C ILE A 277 5.96 12.18 -14.27
N VAL A 278 4.84 11.57 -13.87
CA VAL A 278 4.29 11.68 -12.52
C VAL A 278 3.86 10.30 -11.98
N PRO A 279 3.90 10.11 -10.64
CA PRO A 279 3.48 8.85 -10.02
C PRO A 279 1.96 8.68 -10.01
N LEU A 280 1.51 7.46 -9.70
CA LEU A 280 0.09 7.07 -9.66
C LEU A 280 -0.78 7.98 -8.76
N SER A 281 -0.20 8.62 -7.74
CA SER A 281 -0.93 9.57 -6.88
C SER A 281 -1.42 10.83 -7.62
N ARG A 282 -0.99 11.00 -8.86
CA ARG A 282 -1.40 12.08 -9.75
C ARG A 282 -2.12 11.59 -11.02
N PHE A 283 -2.35 10.29 -11.12
CA PHE A 283 -3.17 9.72 -12.20
C PHE A 283 -4.64 10.09 -11.99
N PRO A 284 -5.44 10.07 -13.05
CA PRO A 284 -6.87 10.28 -12.93
C PRO A 284 -7.46 9.24 -11.96
N SER A 285 -8.42 9.68 -11.16
CA SER A 285 -9.13 8.78 -10.25
C SER A 285 -10.59 9.19 -10.11
N THR A 286 -11.44 8.21 -9.83
CA THR A 286 -12.85 8.42 -9.57
C THR A 286 -13.25 7.79 -8.26
N ALA A 287 -13.88 8.56 -7.37
CA ALA A 287 -14.48 8.07 -6.13
C ALA A 287 -16.00 8.03 -6.27
N ILE A 288 -16.58 6.86 -6.07
CA ILE A 288 -18.01 6.61 -6.14
C ILE A 288 -18.47 6.01 -4.82
N VAL A 289 -19.58 6.51 -4.30
CA VAL A 289 -20.29 5.91 -3.16
C VAL A 289 -21.31 4.92 -3.67
N TYR A 290 -21.29 3.72 -3.09
CA TYR A 290 -22.21 2.62 -3.36
C TYR A 290 -22.99 2.25 -2.10
N ASN A 291 -24.17 1.65 -2.28
CA ASN A 291 -24.82 0.93 -1.20
C ASN A 291 -24.22 -0.48 -1.07
N LEU A 292 -24.66 -1.26 -0.07
CA LEU A 292 -24.14 -2.62 0.18
C LEU A 292 -24.55 -3.65 -0.90
N ASN A 293 -25.44 -3.30 -1.81
CA ASN A 293 -25.81 -4.12 -2.99
C ASN A 293 -24.99 -3.73 -4.24
N ALA A 294 -23.88 -3.00 -4.08
CA ALA A 294 -23.03 -2.52 -5.16
C ALA A 294 -23.73 -1.56 -6.17
N ILE A 295 -24.86 -0.95 -5.79
CA ILE A 295 -25.57 0.06 -6.59
C ILE A 295 -24.91 1.41 -6.34
N ALA A 296 -24.48 2.11 -7.41
CA ALA A 296 -23.91 3.44 -7.31
C ALA A 296 -24.94 4.47 -6.86
N ILE A 297 -24.59 5.23 -5.82
CA ILE A 297 -25.41 6.32 -5.29
C ILE A 297 -24.93 7.66 -5.87
N LYS A 298 -23.63 7.93 -5.82
CA LYS A 298 -23.06 9.21 -6.28
C LYS A 298 -21.60 9.07 -6.64
N THR A 299 -21.19 9.67 -7.75
CA THR A 299 -19.79 10.03 -8.00
C THR A 299 -19.47 11.27 -7.17
N VAL A 300 -18.62 11.10 -6.14
CA VAL A 300 -18.34 12.17 -5.17
C VAL A 300 -17.06 12.94 -5.51
N ASN A 301 -16.14 12.33 -6.24
CA ASN A 301 -14.94 13.00 -6.73
C ASN A 301 -14.48 12.42 -8.06
N GLN A 302 -13.93 13.29 -8.93
CA GLN A 302 -13.21 12.93 -10.14
C GLN A 302 -11.98 13.81 -10.22
N THR A 303 -10.80 13.18 -10.16
CA THR A 303 -9.53 13.89 -10.22
C THR A 303 -8.93 13.67 -11.61
N PRO A 304 -8.59 14.72 -12.37
CA PRO A 304 -7.93 14.58 -13.65
C PRO A 304 -6.45 14.24 -13.49
N LEU A 305 -5.79 13.82 -14.56
CA LEU A 305 -4.34 13.69 -14.62
C LEU A 305 -3.68 15.03 -14.27
N THR A 306 -2.79 15.03 -13.28
CA THR A 306 -2.14 16.24 -12.78
C THR A 306 -0.62 16.16 -12.99
N GLU A 307 -0.17 16.40 -14.20
CA GLU A 307 1.27 16.43 -14.54
C GLU A 307 1.93 17.72 -14.08
N ILE A 308 1.20 18.83 -14.12
CA ILE A 308 1.71 20.16 -13.75
C ILE A 308 1.06 20.61 -12.45
N MET A 309 1.89 21.02 -11.50
CA MET A 309 1.46 21.61 -10.22
C MET A 309 2.01 23.04 -10.10
N PRO A 310 1.33 23.93 -9.40
CA PRO A 310 1.92 25.21 -9.02
C PRO A 310 3.26 25.04 -8.30
N LYS A 311 4.09 26.06 -8.30
CA LYS A 311 5.39 26.03 -7.63
C LYS A 311 5.23 26.37 -6.14
N GLY A 312 6.10 25.81 -5.32
CA GLY A 312 6.19 26.11 -3.89
C GLY A 312 5.76 24.97 -2.99
N PHE A 313 6.16 25.06 -1.73
CA PHE A 313 5.96 24.00 -0.72
C PHE A 313 4.47 23.76 -0.42
N MET A 314 3.65 24.83 -0.42
CA MET A 314 2.21 24.75 -0.12
C MET A 314 1.34 24.53 -1.38
N ALA A 315 1.94 24.18 -2.52
CA ALA A 315 1.19 23.88 -3.73
C ALA A 315 0.39 22.57 -3.57
N VAL A 316 -0.88 22.61 -3.95
CA VAL A 316 -1.79 21.45 -3.88
C VAL A 316 -2.57 21.30 -5.21
N ALA A 317 -3.12 20.11 -5.46
CA ALA A 317 -3.99 19.90 -6.60
C ALA A 317 -5.28 20.73 -6.45
N LYS A 318 -5.81 21.19 -7.58
CA LYS A 318 -7.11 21.84 -7.66
C LYS A 318 -8.24 20.82 -7.47
N GLY A 319 -9.34 21.25 -6.87
CA GLY A 319 -10.54 20.42 -6.62
C GLY A 319 -10.53 19.77 -5.24
N LYS A 320 -11.43 18.79 -5.09
CA LYS A 320 -11.66 18.12 -3.80
C LYS A 320 -10.46 17.26 -3.40
N ARG A 321 -9.98 17.46 -2.18
CA ARG A 321 -8.83 16.75 -1.59
C ARG A 321 -9.22 16.16 -0.25
N ASN A 322 -8.47 15.15 0.23
CA ASN A 322 -8.60 14.55 1.56
C ASN A 322 -10.02 14.08 1.87
N MET A 323 -10.72 13.55 0.87
CA MET A 323 -12.09 13.08 1.04
C MET A 323 -12.14 11.82 1.90
N SER A 324 -12.91 11.86 2.96
CA SER A 324 -13.12 10.75 3.90
C SER A 324 -14.48 10.82 4.56
N TRP A 325 -14.91 9.74 5.20
CA TRP A 325 -16.07 9.77 6.08
C TRP A 325 -15.75 10.50 7.38
N ARG A 326 -16.67 11.31 7.87
CA ARG A 326 -16.63 11.79 9.25
C ARG A 326 -16.91 10.61 10.18
N THR A 327 -16.08 10.43 11.19
CA THR A 327 -16.17 9.27 12.10
C THR A 327 -17.26 9.42 13.17
N ASP A 328 -17.70 10.65 13.42
CA ASP A 328 -18.64 11.01 14.50
C ASP A 328 -20.10 11.14 14.04
N VAL A 329 -20.37 11.03 12.74
CA VAL A 329 -21.73 11.11 12.17
C VAL A 329 -21.94 10.09 11.07
N ALA A 330 -23.22 9.68 10.92
CA ALA A 330 -23.61 8.74 9.87
C ALA A 330 -23.41 9.35 8.48
N SER A 331 -22.92 8.54 7.54
CA SER A 331 -22.90 8.77 6.08
C SER A 331 -22.65 10.21 5.62
N THR A 332 -21.69 10.90 6.25
CA THR A 332 -21.31 12.26 5.89
C THR A 332 -19.84 12.29 5.47
N LEU A 333 -19.58 12.75 4.25
CA LEU A 333 -18.22 12.99 3.76
C LEU A 333 -17.69 14.34 4.23
N VAL A 334 -16.40 14.39 4.49
CA VAL A 334 -15.62 15.62 4.68
C VAL A 334 -14.54 15.69 3.60
N PHE A 335 -14.32 16.87 3.03
CA PHE A 335 -13.24 17.11 2.07
C PHE A 335 -12.82 18.58 2.10
N THR A 336 -11.69 18.87 1.46
CA THR A 336 -11.07 20.20 1.43
C THR A 336 -10.91 20.67 0.00
N GLU A 337 -11.16 21.94 -0.26
CA GLU A 337 -10.84 22.61 -1.52
C GLU A 337 -9.92 23.81 -1.29
N ALA A 338 -9.05 24.07 -2.27
CA ALA A 338 -8.13 25.21 -2.20
C ALA A 338 -8.77 26.46 -2.79
N LEU A 339 -8.89 27.53 -2.00
CA LEU A 339 -9.45 28.82 -2.41
C LEU A 339 -8.51 29.65 -3.29
N ASP A 340 -7.21 29.34 -3.29
CA ASP A 340 -6.18 29.92 -4.16
C ASP A 340 -5.92 29.04 -5.41
N ALA A 341 -6.85 28.19 -5.81
CA ALA A 341 -6.71 27.23 -6.88
C ALA A 341 -5.47 26.30 -6.77
N GLY A 342 -4.95 26.14 -5.55
CA GLY A 342 -3.77 25.33 -5.23
C GLY A 342 -2.43 26.04 -5.43
N ASP A 343 -2.43 27.30 -5.86
CA ASP A 343 -1.21 28.09 -6.10
C ASP A 343 -0.89 28.99 -4.89
N PRO A 344 0.18 28.70 -4.14
CA PRO A 344 0.57 29.50 -2.98
C PRO A 344 1.02 30.92 -3.33
N ALA A 345 1.30 31.24 -4.61
CA ALA A 345 1.61 32.59 -5.04
C ALA A 345 0.35 33.49 -5.08
N THR A 346 -0.84 32.91 -5.18
CA THR A 346 -2.11 33.63 -5.14
C THR A 346 -2.35 34.19 -3.73
N LYS A 347 -2.58 35.50 -3.63
CA LYS A 347 -2.88 36.15 -2.36
C LYS A 347 -4.36 36.00 -2.04
N VAL A 348 -4.66 35.34 -0.93
CA VAL A 348 -6.02 35.11 -0.41
C VAL A 348 -5.98 35.16 1.12
N ASP A 349 -7.08 35.55 1.75
CA ASP A 349 -7.20 35.57 3.22
C ASP A 349 -7.27 34.15 3.79
N PHE A 350 -7.95 33.25 3.09
CA PHE A 350 -8.08 31.84 3.45
C PHE A 350 -7.61 30.98 2.29
N ARG A 351 -6.77 29.99 2.59
CA ARG A 351 -6.18 29.11 1.59
C ARG A 351 -7.00 27.86 1.33
N ASP A 352 -7.65 27.33 2.36
CA ASP A 352 -8.47 26.13 2.24
C ASP A 352 -9.85 26.35 2.86
N GLU A 353 -10.86 25.68 2.28
CA GLU A 353 -12.20 25.55 2.80
C GLU A 353 -12.54 24.08 2.97
N ILE A 354 -13.09 23.73 4.13
CA ILE A 354 -13.48 22.39 4.50
C ILE A 354 -15.00 22.28 4.32
N PHE A 355 -15.42 21.24 3.63
CA PHE A 355 -16.81 20.99 3.30
C PHE A 355 -17.33 19.69 3.93
N LEU A 356 -18.62 19.69 4.25
CA LEU A 356 -19.39 18.52 4.64
C LEU A 356 -20.40 18.19 3.54
N TRP A 357 -20.54 16.90 3.24
CA TRP A 357 -21.50 16.43 2.24
C TRP A 357 -22.24 15.20 2.74
N LYS A 358 -23.50 15.41 3.11
CA LYS A 358 -24.36 14.38 3.71
C LYS A 358 -25.00 13.51 2.64
N ALA A 359 -25.03 12.20 2.88
CA ALA A 359 -25.80 11.27 2.04
C ALA A 359 -27.31 11.64 2.05
N PRO A 360 -28.03 11.41 0.93
CA PRO A 360 -27.62 10.73 -0.30
C PRO A 360 -26.92 11.63 -1.34
N PHE A 361 -26.27 12.73 -0.94
CA PHE A 361 -25.47 13.63 -1.78
C PHE A 361 -26.27 14.37 -2.86
N VAL A 362 -27.55 14.61 -2.63
CA VAL A 362 -28.43 15.37 -3.52
C VAL A 362 -28.17 16.86 -3.38
N GLU A 363 -28.07 17.32 -2.13
CA GLU A 363 -27.76 18.71 -1.82
C GLU A 363 -26.31 19.05 -2.06
N ASN A 364 -26.01 20.32 -2.26
CA ASN A 364 -24.63 20.79 -2.37
C ASN A 364 -23.90 20.62 -1.03
N PRO A 365 -22.56 20.40 -1.07
CA PRO A 365 -21.75 20.42 0.12
C PRO A 365 -21.89 21.74 0.89
N THR A 366 -21.91 21.67 2.21
CA THR A 366 -21.97 22.83 3.11
C THR A 366 -20.57 23.16 3.63
N SER A 367 -20.23 24.45 3.66
CA SER A 367 -18.97 24.92 4.27
C SER A 367 -18.99 24.66 5.78
N LEU A 368 -17.94 24.02 6.28
CA LEU A 368 -17.71 23.85 7.71
C LEU A 368 -16.88 25.01 8.28
N LEU A 369 -15.72 25.27 7.68
CA LEU A 369 -14.82 26.34 8.08
C LEU A 369 -13.79 26.64 6.97
N LYS A 370 -13.18 27.82 7.06
CA LYS A 370 -12.04 28.25 6.22
C LYS A 370 -10.79 28.39 7.07
N THR A 371 -9.65 28.03 6.49
CA THR A 371 -8.35 28.13 7.17
C THR A 371 -7.39 29.07 6.43
N PRO A 372 -6.67 29.97 7.13
CA PRO A 372 -5.71 30.89 6.48
C PRO A 372 -4.48 30.15 5.95
N GLN A 373 -4.22 28.92 6.42
CA GLN A 373 -3.15 28.04 5.95
C GLN A 373 -3.74 26.78 5.31
N ARG A 374 -2.88 25.94 4.66
CA ARG A 374 -3.30 24.63 4.19
C ARG A 374 -3.80 23.78 5.34
N PHE A 375 -4.97 23.20 5.16
CA PHE A 375 -5.57 22.31 6.14
C PHE A 375 -4.81 20.98 6.20
N GLY A 376 -4.33 20.59 7.39
CA GLY A 376 -3.53 19.40 7.62
C GLY A 376 -4.31 18.18 8.10
N GLY A 377 -5.53 18.37 8.60
CA GLY A 377 -6.38 17.29 9.12
C GLY A 377 -7.19 17.72 10.34
N ILE A 378 -8.13 16.84 10.73
CA ILE A 378 -8.91 16.92 11.98
C ILE A 378 -8.44 15.75 12.85
N THR A 379 -8.18 16.01 14.12
CA THR A 379 -7.89 15.00 15.16
C THR A 379 -9.03 14.92 16.13
#